data_396508a98faf166e6ab8d7e6764978ab
#
_entry.id   396508a98faf166e6ab8d7e6764978ab
#
_cell.length_a   1.000
_cell.length_b   1.000
_cell.length_c   1.000
_cell.angle_alpha   90.00
_cell.angle_beta   90.00
_cell.angle_gamma   90.00
#
_symmetry.space_group_name_H-M   'P 1'
#
loop_
_entity.id
_entity.type
_entity.pdbx_description
1 polymer ?
#
loop_
_entity_poly.entity_id
_entity_poly.type
_entity_poly.pdbx_seq_one_letter_code
_entity_poly.pdbx_strand_id
1 'polypeptide(L)'
;MGKYTRFIVMILTSTLAMFGLMYLNTYAFDHVYFSETRTWMAIYMGAAMAIIMLLFMLGMYDDKRKNAMILGGAVLIFAGSLFLVRSQDTVSDQAWQKAMIPHHSIAILTSERANIEDKRVRELADGIIRAQRREIKEMEWLINDINQNGKATTDAEAAARAIPKFEGELNPSEIR
;
A
#
# COMPACT_ATOMS: atom_id res chain seq x y z
N MET A 1 21.65 -6.47 -26.11
CA MET A 1 20.90 -7.10 -25.00
C MET A 1 20.03 -8.22 -25.58
N GLY A 2 20.10 -9.43 -25.02
CA GLY A 2 19.31 -10.57 -25.50
C GLY A 2 17.80 -10.40 -25.29
N LYS A 3 16.96 -11.15 -26.08
CA LYS A 3 15.48 -11.08 -25.98
C LYS A 3 15.00 -11.26 -24.52
N TYR A 4 15.47 -12.26 -23.81
CA TYR A 4 15.07 -12.58 -22.43
C TYR A 4 15.54 -11.53 -21.40
N THR A 5 16.75 -11.01 -21.57
CA THR A 5 17.25 -9.93 -20.72
C THR A 5 16.39 -8.68 -20.86
N ARG A 6 16.00 -8.33 -22.10
CA ARG A 6 15.10 -7.21 -22.38
C ARG A 6 13.72 -7.41 -21.72
N PHE A 7 13.19 -8.65 -21.78
CA PHE A 7 11.94 -9.01 -21.12
C PHE A 7 12.02 -8.81 -19.60
N ILE A 8 13.03 -9.38 -18.95
CA ILE A 8 13.22 -9.24 -17.49
C ILE A 8 13.38 -7.78 -17.08
N VAL A 9 14.22 -7.02 -17.79
CA VAL A 9 14.41 -5.58 -17.51
C VAL A 9 13.10 -4.81 -17.66
N MET A 10 12.31 -5.11 -18.69
CA MET A 10 11.00 -4.49 -18.89
C MET A 10 10.05 -4.79 -17.72
N ILE A 11 9.94 -6.04 -17.28
CA ILE A 11 9.09 -6.43 -16.13
C ILE A 11 9.55 -5.72 -14.86
N LEU A 12 10.85 -5.73 -14.56
CA LEU A 12 11.40 -5.06 -13.38
C LEU A 12 11.14 -3.54 -13.40
N THR A 13 11.40 -2.90 -14.53
CA THR A 13 11.15 -1.45 -14.68
C THR A 13 9.67 -1.12 -14.51
N SER A 14 8.78 -1.91 -15.11
CA SER A 14 7.33 -1.72 -14.97
C SER A 14 6.86 -1.94 -13.53
N THR A 15 7.42 -2.95 -12.83
CA THR A 15 7.11 -3.22 -11.43
C THR A 15 7.53 -2.06 -10.52
N LEU A 16 8.74 -1.52 -10.72
CA LEU A 16 9.23 -0.35 -9.98
C LEU A 16 8.39 0.90 -10.27
N ALA A 17 8.04 1.11 -11.54
CA ALA A 17 7.16 2.23 -11.92
C ALA A 17 5.79 2.08 -11.24
N MET A 18 5.16 0.90 -11.28
CA MET A 18 3.88 0.64 -10.61
C MET A 18 3.96 0.89 -9.10
N PHE A 19 5.03 0.43 -8.45
CA PHE A 19 5.24 0.69 -7.02
C PHE A 19 5.24 2.19 -6.72
N GLY A 20 5.96 3.00 -7.50
CA GLY A 20 5.95 4.46 -7.37
C GLY A 20 4.57 5.08 -7.62
N LEU A 21 3.90 4.63 -8.69
CA LEU A 21 2.57 5.13 -9.06
C LEU A 21 1.50 4.86 -7.99
N MET A 22 1.66 3.80 -7.17
CA MET A 22 0.74 3.49 -6.05
C MET A 22 0.71 4.55 -4.95
N TYR A 23 1.62 5.53 -4.97
CA TYR A 23 1.65 6.64 -4.00
C TYR A 23 1.10 7.96 -4.54
N LEU A 24 0.82 8.05 -5.86
CA LEU A 24 0.35 9.31 -6.47
C LEU A 24 -1.08 9.70 -6.05
N ASN A 25 -1.83 8.79 -5.49
CA ASN A 25 -3.21 9.02 -5.03
C ASN A 25 -3.32 9.31 -3.53
N THR A 26 -2.23 9.62 -2.84
CA THR A 26 -2.27 10.11 -1.46
C THR A 26 -2.81 11.55 -1.43
N TYR A 27 -3.53 11.91 -0.37
CA TYR A 27 -4.09 13.25 -0.18
C TYR A 27 -3.01 14.31 0.00
N ALA A 28 -1.98 14.00 0.80
CA ALA A 28 -0.88 14.90 1.14
C ALA A 28 0.47 14.17 1.01
N PHE A 29 1.54 14.93 0.74
CA PHE A 29 2.88 14.36 0.55
C PHE A 29 3.51 13.81 1.83
N ASP A 30 3.20 14.38 2.98
CA ASP A 30 3.62 13.91 4.30
C ASP A 30 2.98 12.57 4.70
N HIS A 31 1.91 12.18 4.03
CA HIS A 31 1.31 10.85 4.15
C HIS A 31 2.00 9.76 3.33
N VAL A 32 3.09 10.07 2.62
CA VAL A 32 3.86 9.09 1.83
C VAL A 32 4.87 8.39 2.73
N TYR A 33 4.48 7.22 3.22
CA TYR A 33 5.35 6.31 3.98
C TYR A 33 5.67 5.06 3.17
N PHE A 34 6.89 4.53 3.34
CA PHE A 34 7.24 3.24 2.77
C PHE A 34 6.32 2.15 3.34
N SER A 35 5.66 1.42 2.44
CA SER A 35 4.73 0.35 2.80
C SER A 35 5.26 -1.00 2.34
N GLU A 36 5.56 -1.88 3.29
CA GLU A 36 5.97 -3.25 3.01
C GLU A 36 4.86 -4.01 2.27
N THR A 37 3.60 -3.84 2.68
CA THR A 37 2.44 -4.44 2.02
C THR A 37 2.36 -4.02 0.54
N ARG A 38 2.57 -2.73 0.21
CA ARG A 38 2.61 -2.25 -1.18
C ARG A 38 3.78 -2.85 -1.96
N THR A 39 4.91 -3.10 -1.30
CA THR A 39 6.06 -3.76 -1.93
C THR A 39 5.68 -5.17 -2.38
N TRP A 40 5.09 -5.97 -1.50
CA TRP A 40 4.61 -7.31 -1.84
C TRP A 40 3.51 -7.28 -2.91
N MET A 41 2.62 -6.29 -2.86
CA MET A 41 1.61 -6.06 -3.91
C MET A 41 2.25 -5.77 -5.27
N ALA A 42 3.25 -4.91 -5.35
CA ALA A 42 3.96 -4.62 -6.59
C ALA A 42 4.66 -5.88 -7.13
N ILE A 43 5.25 -6.69 -6.26
CA ILE A 43 5.92 -7.93 -6.63
C ILE A 43 4.95 -8.96 -7.23
N TYR A 44 3.79 -9.23 -6.60
CA TYR A 44 2.85 -10.18 -7.20
C TYR A 44 2.22 -9.66 -8.50
N MET A 45 2.00 -8.33 -8.62
CA MET A 45 1.53 -7.73 -9.87
C MET A 45 2.57 -7.84 -10.99
N GLY A 46 3.86 -7.62 -10.67
CA GLY A 46 4.96 -7.82 -11.60
C GLY A 46 5.09 -9.28 -12.05
N ALA A 47 4.93 -10.23 -11.12
CA ALA A 47 4.94 -11.66 -11.44
C ALA A 47 3.75 -12.05 -12.34
N ALA A 48 2.54 -11.56 -12.05
CA ALA A 48 1.37 -11.76 -12.92
C ALA A 48 1.60 -11.17 -14.32
N MET A 49 2.19 -9.97 -14.40
CA MET A 49 2.55 -9.33 -15.66
C MET A 49 3.54 -10.20 -16.44
N ALA A 50 4.56 -10.76 -15.79
CA ALA A 50 5.55 -11.64 -16.43
C ALA A 50 4.87 -12.89 -17.02
N ILE A 51 3.94 -13.50 -16.30
CA ILE A 51 3.18 -14.66 -16.79
C ILE A 51 2.37 -14.29 -18.01
N ILE A 52 1.53 -13.26 -17.91
CA ILE A 52 0.62 -12.82 -18.97
C ILE A 52 1.41 -12.45 -20.23
N MET A 53 2.40 -11.56 -20.10
CA MET A 53 3.16 -11.08 -21.23
C MET A 53 3.96 -12.21 -21.91
N LEU A 54 4.58 -13.11 -21.16
CA LEU A 54 5.31 -14.21 -21.77
C LEU A 54 4.36 -15.16 -22.53
N LEU A 55 3.17 -15.47 -21.98
CA LEU A 55 2.18 -16.32 -22.64
C LEU A 55 1.71 -15.71 -23.97
N PHE A 56 1.43 -14.38 -23.98
CA PHE A 56 1.03 -13.70 -25.22
C PHE A 56 2.17 -13.57 -26.24
N MET A 57 3.42 -13.61 -25.80
CA MET A 57 4.60 -13.39 -26.63
C MET A 57 5.40 -14.66 -26.90
N LEU A 58 4.85 -15.87 -26.64
CA LEU A 58 5.56 -17.15 -26.83
C LEU A 58 6.15 -17.32 -28.23
N GLY A 59 5.49 -16.80 -29.26
CA GLY A 59 6.00 -16.82 -30.66
C GLY A 59 7.29 -16.01 -30.87
N MET A 60 7.67 -15.10 -29.95
CA MET A 60 8.89 -14.32 -30.00
C MET A 60 10.03 -14.94 -29.16
N TYR A 61 9.73 -15.90 -28.30
CA TYR A 61 10.64 -16.52 -27.32
C TYR A 61 10.76 -18.02 -27.60
N ASP A 62 11.84 -18.40 -28.31
CA ASP A 62 11.97 -19.73 -28.90
C ASP A 62 12.50 -20.80 -27.91
N ASP A 63 13.14 -20.36 -26.79
CA ASP A 63 13.76 -21.26 -25.81
C ASP A 63 12.72 -21.76 -24.78
N LYS A 64 12.17 -22.93 -25.03
CA LYS A 64 11.15 -23.56 -24.16
C LYS A 64 11.63 -23.75 -22.71
N ARG A 65 12.94 -23.98 -22.48
CA ARG A 65 13.48 -24.16 -21.13
C ARG A 65 13.49 -22.83 -20.36
N LYS A 66 13.90 -21.74 -21.01
CA LYS A 66 13.85 -20.41 -20.40
C LYS A 66 12.41 -19.97 -20.16
N ASN A 67 11.50 -20.22 -21.12
CA ASN A 67 10.09 -19.91 -20.93
C ASN A 67 9.50 -20.65 -19.71
N ALA A 68 9.77 -21.95 -19.57
CA ALA A 68 9.33 -22.75 -18.44
C ALA A 68 9.91 -22.25 -17.10
N MET A 69 11.20 -21.86 -17.07
CA MET A 69 11.83 -21.31 -15.86
C MET A 69 11.24 -19.96 -15.47
N ILE A 70 10.99 -19.07 -16.44
CA ILE A 70 10.36 -17.75 -16.16
C ILE A 70 8.93 -17.94 -15.67
N LEU A 71 8.12 -18.76 -16.32
CA LEU A 71 6.74 -19.03 -15.90
C LEU A 71 6.69 -19.68 -14.52
N GLY A 72 7.48 -20.72 -14.28
CA GLY A 72 7.54 -21.41 -12.99
C GLY A 72 8.01 -20.46 -11.86
N GLY A 73 9.08 -19.71 -12.11
CA GLY A 73 9.58 -18.70 -11.17
C GLY A 73 8.54 -17.59 -10.89
N ALA A 74 7.87 -17.09 -11.93
CA ALA A 74 6.84 -16.07 -11.77
C ALA A 74 5.62 -16.59 -10.98
N VAL A 75 5.20 -17.84 -11.20
CA VAL A 75 4.11 -18.47 -10.41
C VAL A 75 4.52 -18.59 -8.93
N LEU A 76 5.74 -19.01 -8.64
CA LEU A 76 6.23 -19.12 -7.26
C LEU A 76 6.33 -17.74 -6.58
N ILE A 77 6.86 -16.73 -7.28
CA ILE A 77 6.92 -15.35 -6.78
C ILE A 77 5.51 -14.81 -6.54
N PHE A 78 4.58 -15.03 -7.46
CA PHE A 78 3.19 -14.62 -7.31
C PHE A 78 2.54 -15.25 -6.07
N ALA A 79 2.64 -16.57 -5.94
CA ALA A 79 2.04 -17.29 -4.81
C ALA A 79 2.67 -16.88 -3.47
N GLY A 80 3.99 -16.77 -3.40
CA GLY A 80 4.71 -16.38 -2.18
C GLY A 80 4.41 -14.93 -1.75
N SER A 81 4.46 -13.97 -2.68
CA SER A 81 4.16 -12.58 -2.36
C SER A 81 2.68 -12.37 -2.03
N LEU A 82 1.76 -13.07 -2.69
CA LEU A 82 0.34 -13.06 -2.33
C LEU A 82 0.10 -13.64 -0.93
N PHE A 83 0.79 -14.75 -0.59
CA PHE A 83 0.75 -15.30 0.76
C PHE A 83 1.21 -14.29 1.80
N LEU A 84 2.34 -13.59 1.58
CA LEU A 84 2.85 -12.58 2.50
C LEU A 84 1.90 -11.37 2.65
N VAL A 85 1.25 -10.94 1.57
CA VAL A 85 0.22 -9.89 1.64
C VAL A 85 -0.98 -10.35 2.46
N ARG A 86 -1.39 -11.61 2.37
CA ARG A 86 -2.57 -12.11 3.07
C ARG A 86 -2.32 -12.52 4.51
N SER A 87 -1.16 -13.09 4.81
CA SER A 87 -0.77 -13.49 6.17
C SER A 87 -0.32 -12.31 7.03
N GLN A 88 0.29 -11.27 6.41
CA GLN A 88 0.93 -10.15 7.09
C GLN A 88 2.05 -10.58 8.06
N ASP A 89 2.57 -11.81 7.95
CA ASP A 89 3.55 -12.39 8.90
C ASP A 89 4.86 -11.60 9.05
N THR A 90 5.24 -10.86 7.99
CA THR A 90 6.46 -10.03 8.01
C THR A 90 6.19 -8.59 8.49
N VAL A 91 4.92 -8.21 8.64
CA VAL A 91 4.53 -6.82 8.91
C VAL A 91 4.58 -6.52 10.41
N SER A 92 5.53 -5.70 10.82
CA SER A 92 5.63 -5.20 12.21
C SER A 92 4.61 -4.10 12.50
N ASP A 93 4.43 -3.74 13.80
CA ASP A 93 3.52 -2.66 14.22
C ASP A 93 3.74 -1.35 13.47
N GLN A 94 5.00 -0.94 13.34
CA GLN A 94 5.35 0.28 12.59
C GLN A 94 5.17 0.12 11.08
N ALA A 95 5.48 -1.07 10.53
CA ALA A 95 5.27 -1.33 9.11
C ALA A 95 3.77 -1.30 8.76
N TRP A 96 2.93 -1.81 9.67
CA TRP A 96 1.47 -1.74 9.55
C TRP A 96 0.99 -0.28 9.55
N GLN A 97 1.40 0.53 10.53
CA GLN A 97 1.03 1.94 10.61
C GLN A 97 1.46 2.73 9.36
N LYS A 98 2.72 2.54 8.93
CA LYS A 98 3.26 3.16 7.71
C LYS A 98 2.54 2.72 6.43
N ALA A 99 1.96 1.54 6.40
CA ALA A 99 1.12 1.08 5.29
C ALA A 99 -0.29 1.67 5.36
N MET A 100 -0.83 1.85 6.57
CA MET A 100 -2.18 2.36 6.79
C MET A 100 -2.30 3.87 6.56
N ILE A 101 -1.29 4.69 6.90
CA ILE A 101 -1.32 6.14 6.68
C ILE A 101 -1.63 6.49 5.21
N PRO A 102 -0.89 6.02 4.20
CA PRO A 102 -1.24 6.32 2.81
C PRO A 102 -2.56 5.67 2.36
N HIS A 103 -3.01 4.58 2.99
CA HIS A 103 -4.33 4.00 2.73
C HIS A 103 -5.46 4.92 3.23
N HIS A 104 -5.35 5.45 4.45
CA HIS A 104 -6.28 6.43 5.02
C HIS A 104 -6.27 7.73 4.22
N SER A 105 -5.11 8.16 3.76
CA SER A 105 -4.95 9.34 2.92
C SER A 105 -5.76 9.26 1.61
N ILE A 106 -5.81 8.09 0.96
CA ILE A 106 -6.66 7.86 -0.21
C ILE A 106 -8.16 8.02 0.12
N ALA A 107 -8.58 7.52 1.28
CA ALA A 107 -9.99 7.62 1.70
C ALA A 107 -10.40 9.09 1.92
N ILE A 108 -9.52 9.92 2.46
CA ILE A 108 -9.74 11.38 2.57
C ILE A 108 -9.87 11.99 1.16
N LEU A 109 -8.89 11.72 0.27
CA LEU A 109 -8.87 12.26 -1.09
C LEU A 109 -10.18 11.97 -1.85
N THR A 110 -10.60 10.70 -1.81
CA THR A 110 -11.79 10.26 -2.55
C THR A 110 -13.07 10.79 -1.94
N SER A 111 -13.18 10.83 -0.61
CA SER A 111 -14.36 11.33 0.11
C SER A 111 -14.56 12.84 -0.06
N GLU A 112 -13.48 13.61 -0.14
CA GLU A 112 -13.54 15.04 -0.34
C GLU A 112 -13.86 15.43 -1.78
N ARG A 113 -13.23 14.73 -2.75
CA ARG A 113 -13.29 15.14 -4.17
C ARG A 113 -14.46 14.51 -4.94
N ALA A 114 -15.10 13.47 -4.40
CA ALA A 114 -16.23 12.84 -5.05
C ALA A 114 -17.44 13.79 -5.10
N ASN A 115 -18.12 13.84 -6.25
CA ASN A 115 -19.39 14.58 -6.39
C ASN A 115 -20.53 13.79 -5.78
N ILE A 116 -20.69 13.86 -4.45
CA ILE A 116 -21.71 13.13 -3.68
C ILE A 116 -22.96 14.00 -3.53
N GLU A 117 -24.05 13.59 -4.17
CA GLU A 117 -25.33 14.31 -4.18
C GLU A 117 -26.29 13.83 -3.08
N ASP A 118 -26.30 12.53 -2.76
CA ASP A 118 -27.12 11.99 -1.68
C ASP A 118 -26.58 12.45 -0.33
N LYS A 119 -27.40 13.19 0.43
CA LYS A 119 -26.99 13.78 1.71
C LYS A 119 -26.57 12.74 2.75
N ARG A 120 -27.16 11.55 2.75
CA ARG A 120 -26.80 10.46 3.67
C ARG A 120 -25.42 9.90 3.32
N VAL A 121 -25.09 9.81 2.02
CA VAL A 121 -23.76 9.40 1.56
C VAL A 121 -22.73 10.47 1.87
N ARG A 122 -23.09 11.75 1.72
CA ARG A 122 -22.22 12.88 2.10
C ARG A 122 -21.90 12.86 3.60
N GLU A 123 -22.90 12.68 4.44
CA GLU A 123 -22.74 12.58 5.90
C GLU A 123 -21.81 11.40 6.29
N LEU A 124 -21.97 10.24 5.64
CA LEU A 124 -21.07 9.11 5.81
C LEU A 124 -19.65 9.46 5.41
N ALA A 125 -19.45 10.09 4.25
CA ALA A 125 -18.13 10.47 3.73
C ALA A 125 -17.46 11.51 4.65
N ASP A 126 -18.20 12.47 5.21
CA ASP A 126 -17.70 13.44 6.19
C ASP A 126 -17.26 12.74 7.49
N GLY A 127 -18.01 11.73 7.92
CA GLY A 127 -17.63 10.86 9.04
C GLY A 127 -16.33 10.11 8.77
N ILE A 128 -16.14 9.57 7.57
CA ILE A 128 -14.93 8.91 7.13
C ILE A 128 -13.75 9.89 7.15
N ILE A 129 -13.89 11.09 6.57
CA ILE A 129 -12.82 12.10 6.57
C ILE A 129 -12.34 12.41 7.99
N ARG A 130 -13.28 12.69 8.92
CA ARG A 130 -12.93 12.96 10.33
C ARG A 130 -12.20 11.79 10.98
N ALA A 131 -12.69 10.57 10.79
CA ALA A 131 -12.06 9.37 11.34
C ALA A 131 -10.65 9.17 10.79
N GLN A 132 -10.47 9.25 9.47
CA GLN A 132 -9.18 9.02 8.82
C GLN A 132 -8.13 10.07 9.21
N ARG A 133 -8.51 11.35 9.31
CA ARG A 133 -7.60 12.42 9.76
C ARG A 133 -7.16 12.22 11.21
N ARG A 134 -8.07 11.80 12.08
CA ARG A 134 -7.75 11.47 13.48
C ARG A 134 -6.78 10.28 13.54
N GLU A 135 -7.10 9.19 12.85
CA GLU A 135 -6.32 7.94 12.88
C GLU A 135 -4.92 8.12 12.29
N ILE A 136 -4.74 8.97 11.28
CA ILE A 136 -3.40 9.33 10.76
C ILE A 136 -2.57 9.98 11.89
N LYS A 137 -3.11 10.97 12.60
CA LYS A 137 -2.41 11.63 13.71
C LYS A 137 -2.06 10.65 14.84
N GLU A 138 -2.97 9.72 15.15
CA GLU A 138 -2.75 8.67 16.16
C GLU A 138 -1.61 7.73 15.73
N MET A 139 -1.58 7.29 14.46
CA MET A 139 -0.52 6.44 13.92
C MET A 139 0.84 7.15 13.88
N GLU A 140 0.89 8.41 13.48
CA GLU A 140 2.13 9.20 13.48
C GLU A 140 2.68 9.37 14.90
N TRP A 141 1.81 9.65 15.87
CA TRP A 141 2.20 9.73 17.26
C TRP A 141 2.74 8.39 17.78
N LEU A 142 2.05 7.27 17.49
CA LEU A 142 2.47 5.93 17.90
C LEU A 142 3.81 5.52 17.25
N ILE A 143 4.04 5.86 15.96
CA ILE A 143 5.33 5.61 15.32
C ILE A 143 6.44 6.34 16.07
N ASN A 144 6.22 7.59 16.45
CA ASN A 144 7.19 8.39 17.20
C ASN A 144 7.41 7.85 18.63
N ASP A 145 6.33 7.49 19.33
CA ASP A 145 6.43 6.92 20.67
C ASP A 145 7.19 5.59 20.68
N ILE A 146 6.88 4.68 19.75
CA ILE A 146 7.58 3.40 19.62
C ILE A 146 9.07 3.60 19.27
N ASN A 147 9.40 4.60 18.46
CA ASN A 147 10.81 4.91 18.14
C ASN A 147 11.59 5.41 19.34
N GLN A 148 10.98 6.17 20.23
CA GLN A 148 11.63 6.79 21.38
C GLN A 148 11.66 5.88 22.61
N ASN A 149 10.58 5.15 22.85
CA ASN A 149 10.32 4.46 24.11
C ASN A 149 10.19 2.92 23.95
N GLY A 150 10.23 2.39 22.73
CA GLY A 150 9.96 0.99 22.45
C GLY A 150 8.46 0.65 22.48
N LYS A 151 8.14 -0.62 22.24
CA LYS A 151 6.75 -1.11 22.23
C LYS A 151 6.19 -1.19 23.66
N ALA A 152 4.93 -0.81 23.86
CA ALA A 152 4.16 -1.10 25.06
C ALA A 152 3.51 -2.48 24.86
N THR A 153 4.03 -3.50 25.53
CA THR A 153 3.59 -4.90 25.37
C THR A 153 2.67 -5.37 26.48
N THR A 154 2.50 -4.55 27.52
CA THR A 154 1.59 -4.80 28.63
C THR A 154 0.54 -3.70 28.76
N ASP A 155 -0.61 -4.01 29.35
CA ASP A 155 -1.68 -3.04 29.60
C ASP A 155 -1.18 -1.86 30.48
N ALA A 156 -0.29 -2.13 31.44
CA ALA A 156 0.28 -1.11 32.31
C ALA A 156 1.17 -0.12 31.53
N GLU A 157 2.03 -0.62 30.63
CA GLU A 157 2.87 0.23 29.77
C GLU A 157 2.02 1.05 28.80
N ALA A 158 0.97 0.46 28.22
CA ALA A 158 0.05 1.13 27.34
C ALA A 158 -0.74 2.23 28.07
N ALA A 159 -1.21 1.97 29.29
CA ALA A 159 -1.91 2.95 30.12
C ALA A 159 -0.99 4.11 30.56
N ALA A 160 0.29 3.83 30.83
CA ALA A 160 1.27 4.85 31.23
C ALA A 160 1.63 5.80 30.07
N ARG A 161 1.43 5.36 28.81
CA ARG A 161 1.70 6.12 27.57
C ARG A 161 0.46 6.17 26.69
N ALA A 162 -0.68 6.56 27.28
CA ALA A 162 -1.95 6.64 26.57
C ALA A 162 -1.85 7.60 25.37
N ILE A 163 -2.47 7.18 24.25
CA ILE A 163 -2.56 8.02 23.04
C ILE A 163 -3.31 9.31 23.37
N PRO A 164 -2.77 10.50 23.05
CA PRO A 164 -3.50 11.76 23.18
C PRO A 164 -4.81 11.75 22.39
N LYS A 165 -5.78 12.50 22.83
CA LYS A 165 -7.00 12.70 22.04
C LYS A 165 -6.72 13.59 20.85
N PHE A 166 -6.82 13.02 19.67
CA PHE A 166 -6.76 13.75 18.40
C PHE A 166 -8.18 13.94 17.83
N GLU A 167 -8.36 15.03 17.13
CA GLU A 167 -9.58 15.31 16.39
C GLU A 167 -9.28 15.40 14.90
N GLY A 168 -10.21 14.89 14.09
CA GLY A 168 -10.21 15.04 12.65
C GLY A 168 -11.22 16.10 12.26
N GLU A 169 -10.75 17.20 11.68
CA GLU A 169 -11.59 18.30 11.24
C GLU A 169 -11.93 18.17 9.75
N LEU A 170 -13.09 18.70 9.35
CA LEU A 170 -13.40 18.95 7.95
C LEU A 170 -12.78 20.31 7.56
N ASN A 171 -12.21 20.41 6.36
CA ASN A 171 -11.77 21.70 5.87
C ASN A 171 -13.00 22.59 5.60
N PRO A 172 -13.03 23.84 6.06
CA PRO A 172 -14.20 24.73 5.87
C PRO A 172 -14.56 24.96 4.39
N SER A 173 -13.60 24.86 3.48
CA SER A 173 -13.80 24.97 2.03
C SER A 173 -14.47 23.74 1.39
N GLU A 174 -14.64 22.66 2.12
CA GLU A 174 -15.12 21.34 1.65
C GLU A 174 -16.52 21.03 2.17
N ILE A 175 -17.06 21.84 3.10
CA ILE A 175 -18.46 21.78 3.55
C ILE A 175 -19.32 22.38 2.43
N ARG A 176 -19.79 21.51 1.51
CA ARG A 176 -20.72 21.87 0.41
C ARG A 176 -22.17 21.54 0.78
#